data_ee02e9635e74e2364f8e70acbf42a717
#
_entry.id   ee02e9635e74e2364f8e70acbf42a717
#
_cell.length_a   1.000
_cell.length_b   1.000
_cell.length_c   1.000
_cell.angle_alpha   90.00
_cell.angle_beta   90.00
_cell.angle_gamma   90.00
#
_symmetry.space_group_name_H-M   'P 1'
#
loop_
_entity.id
_entity.type
_entity.pdbx_description
1 polymer ?
#
loop_
_entity_poly.entity_id
_entity_poly.type
_entity_poly.pdbx_seq_one_letter_code
_entity_poly.pdbx_strand_id
1 'polypeptide(L)' 'MIMIIGGAYQGKLAFAKKIYPDVTWADGALCTEEELYSCEGIYHFHQYIERKIKEGEPIDDLAEELIRKNPELILITD' A
#
# COMPACT_ATOMS: atom_id res chain seq x y z
N MET A 1 10.66 -2.32 -4.67
CA MET A 1 9.29 -2.49 -4.16
C MET A 1 8.98 -3.97 -3.97
N ILE A 2 8.40 -4.32 -2.85
CA ILE A 2 7.98 -5.68 -2.57
C ILE A 2 6.46 -5.70 -2.54
N MET A 3 5.87 -6.62 -3.29
CA MET A 3 4.41 -6.71 -3.37
C MET A 3 3.96 -8.08 -2.84
N ILE A 4 3.09 -8.07 -1.85
CA ILE A 4 2.51 -9.27 -1.28
C ILE A 4 1.05 -9.34 -1.72
N ILE A 5 0.75 -10.29 -2.58
CA ILE A 5 -0.58 -10.45 -3.18
C ILE A 5 -1.16 -11.79 -2.77
N GLY A 6 -2.46 -11.83 -2.59
CA GLY A 6 -3.16 -13.07 -2.31
C GLY A 6 -4.65 -12.82 -2.28
N GLY A 7 -5.44 -13.88 -2.12
CA GLY A 7 -6.89 -13.74 -1.98
C GLY A 7 -7.25 -13.01 -0.69
N ALA A 8 -8.54 -12.96 -0.38
CA ALA A 8 -9.06 -12.26 0.80
C ALA A 8 -8.63 -12.92 2.11
N TYR A 9 -7.36 -13.27 2.22
CA TYR A 9 -6.85 -13.97 3.38
C TYR A 9 -6.28 -12.97 4.40
N GLN A 10 -6.76 -13.03 5.60
CA GLN A 10 -6.49 -12.04 6.63
C GLN A 10 -5.11 -12.16 7.28
N GLY A 11 -4.36 -13.21 6.97
CA GLY A 11 -3.05 -13.44 7.57
C GLY A 11 -1.89 -12.68 6.94
N LYS A 12 -2.11 -12.01 5.82
CA LYS A 12 -1.01 -11.37 5.09
C LYS A 12 -0.30 -10.29 5.89
N LEU A 13 -1.06 -9.42 6.56
CA LEU A 13 -0.45 -8.36 7.37
C LEU A 13 0.31 -8.94 8.56
N ALA A 14 -0.27 -9.91 9.24
CA ALA A 14 0.38 -10.55 10.37
C ALA A 14 1.68 -11.23 9.95
N PHE A 15 1.66 -11.91 8.81
CA PHE A 15 2.85 -12.54 8.24
C PHE A 15 3.92 -11.50 7.90
N ALA A 16 3.52 -10.40 7.25
CA ALA A 16 4.44 -9.34 6.87
C ALA A 16 5.06 -8.68 8.10
N LYS A 17 4.29 -8.46 9.15
CA LYS A 17 4.81 -7.91 10.40
C LYS A 17 5.82 -8.84 11.06
N LYS A 18 5.66 -10.13 10.86
CA LYS A 18 6.58 -11.12 11.41
C LYS A 18 7.94 -11.10 10.69
N ILE A 19 7.94 -10.97 9.37
CA ILE A 19 9.19 -10.95 8.60
C ILE A 19 9.80 -9.56 8.49
N TYR A 20 9.02 -8.50 8.70
CA TYR A 20 9.49 -7.11 8.67
C TYR A 20 9.07 -6.40 9.96
N PRO A 21 9.63 -6.80 11.11
CA PRO A 21 9.16 -6.29 12.42
C PRO A 21 9.42 -4.80 12.64
N ASP A 22 10.37 -4.20 11.90
CA ASP A 22 10.73 -2.80 12.09
C ASP A 22 10.01 -1.86 11.13
N VAL A 23 9.16 -2.38 10.25
CA VAL A 23 8.46 -1.56 9.28
C VAL A 23 7.25 -0.87 9.90
N THR A 24 7.12 0.42 9.61
CA THR A 24 5.93 1.19 9.98
C THR A 24 4.88 1.04 8.88
N TRP A 25 3.69 0.56 9.26
CA TRP A 25 2.63 0.23 8.30
C TRP A 25 1.56 1.31 8.26
N ALA A 26 1.20 1.73 7.05
CA ALA A 26 0.07 2.63 6.81
C ALA A 26 -1.14 1.80 6.37
N ASP A 27 -2.34 2.31 6.66
CA ASP A 27 -3.59 1.67 6.25
C ASP A 27 -4.12 2.36 5.00
N GLY A 28 -4.17 1.63 3.88
CA GLY A 28 -4.65 2.18 2.61
C GLY A 28 -6.08 2.67 2.65
N ALA A 29 -6.89 2.17 3.59
CA ALA A 29 -8.25 2.64 3.75
C ALA A 29 -8.32 4.07 4.31
N LEU A 30 -7.28 4.52 4.99
CA LEU A 30 -7.29 5.78 5.76
C LEU A 30 -6.18 6.75 5.42
N CYS A 31 -5.08 6.28 4.82
CA CYS A 31 -3.89 7.11 4.67
C CYS A 31 -4.06 8.22 3.63
N THR A 32 -3.25 9.26 3.78
CA THR A 32 -3.19 10.35 2.81
C THR A 32 -2.24 9.98 1.67
N GLU A 33 -2.28 10.75 0.59
CA GLU A 33 -1.34 10.59 -0.52
C GLU A 33 0.10 10.79 -0.03
N GLU A 34 0.30 11.78 0.83
CA GLU A 34 1.61 12.06 1.41
C GLU A 34 2.14 10.85 2.18
N GLU A 35 1.28 10.23 2.97
CA GLU A 35 1.65 9.02 3.72
C GLU A 35 1.98 7.86 2.78
N LEU A 36 1.24 7.71 1.68
CA LEU A 36 1.52 6.67 0.70
C LEU A 36 2.95 6.77 0.16
N TYR A 37 3.40 7.98 -0.14
CA TYR A 37 4.71 8.19 -0.75
C TYR A 37 5.86 8.23 0.26
N SER A 38 5.57 8.17 1.56
CA SER A 38 6.60 8.23 2.60
C SER A 38 6.62 7.04 3.54
N CYS A 39 5.59 6.20 3.54
CA CYS A 39 5.54 5.07 4.46
C CYS A 39 6.49 3.95 4.04
N GLU A 40 6.86 3.12 4.99
CA GLU A 40 7.72 1.96 4.73
C GLU A 40 6.93 0.78 4.19
N GLY A 41 5.69 0.61 4.67
CA GLY A 41 4.81 -0.42 4.19
C GLY A 41 3.37 0.06 4.23
N ILE A 42 2.54 -0.54 3.38
CA ILE A 42 1.12 -0.21 3.33
C ILE A 42 0.32 -1.51 3.17
N TYR A 43 -0.77 -1.61 3.92
CA TYR A 43 -1.73 -2.70 3.76
C TYR A 43 -3.07 -2.11 3.30
N HIS A 44 -3.96 -2.96 2.81
CA HIS A 44 -5.23 -2.54 2.22
C HIS A 44 -5.02 -1.56 1.05
N PHE A 45 -4.01 -1.82 0.24
CA PHE A 45 -3.72 -0.91 -0.87
C PHE A 45 -4.87 -0.83 -1.86
N HIS A 46 -5.60 -1.93 -2.08
CA HIS A 46 -6.78 -1.93 -2.95
C HIS A 46 -7.83 -0.92 -2.48
N GLN A 47 -7.95 -0.71 -1.17
CA GLN A 47 -8.90 0.27 -0.64
C GLN A 47 -8.44 1.70 -0.91
N TYR A 48 -7.13 1.94 -0.94
CA TYR A 48 -6.61 3.24 -1.35
C TYR A 48 -7.03 3.55 -2.79
N ILE A 49 -6.86 2.57 -3.68
CA ILE A 49 -7.24 2.74 -5.08
C ILE A 49 -8.75 3.00 -5.21
N GLU A 50 -9.56 2.23 -4.51
CA GLU A 50 -11.02 2.42 -4.53
C GLU A 50 -11.43 3.82 -4.09
N ARG A 51 -10.78 4.34 -3.05
CA ARG A 51 -11.04 5.71 -2.57
C ARG A 51 -10.72 6.73 -3.64
N LYS A 52 -9.59 6.59 -4.31
CA LYS A 52 -9.18 7.54 -5.35
C LYS A 52 -10.15 7.52 -6.52
N ILE A 53 -10.60 6.35 -6.92
CA ILE A 53 -11.59 6.22 -7.99
C ILE A 53 -12.90 6.90 -7.60
N LYS A 54 -13.37 6.68 -6.37
CA LYS A 54 -14.59 7.30 -5.87
C LYS A 54 -14.50 8.82 -5.80
N GLU A 55 -13.33 9.34 -5.53
CA GLU A 55 -13.08 10.78 -5.46
C GLU A 55 -12.92 11.40 -6.86
N GLY A 56 -12.93 10.58 -7.90
CA GLY A 56 -12.76 11.07 -9.27
C GLY A 56 -11.32 11.41 -9.59
N GLU A 57 -10.38 10.97 -8.81
CA GLU A 57 -8.96 11.25 -9.03
C GLU A 57 -8.34 10.27 -10.03
N PRO A 58 -7.45 10.75 -10.91
CA PRO A 58 -6.78 9.85 -11.85
C PRO A 58 -5.79 8.94 -11.13
N ILE A 59 -5.75 7.68 -11.57
CA ILE A 59 -4.82 6.70 -11.02
C ILE A 59 -3.87 6.16 -12.09
N ASP A 60 -3.90 6.74 -13.29
CA ASP A 60 -3.15 6.22 -14.43
C ASP A 60 -1.65 6.20 -14.21
N ASP A 61 -1.13 7.21 -13.52
CA ASP A 61 0.30 7.33 -13.25
C ASP A 61 0.69 6.86 -11.84
N LEU A 62 -0.26 6.29 -11.10
CA LEU A 62 -0.01 5.93 -9.70
C LEU A 62 1.15 4.97 -9.54
N ALA A 63 1.22 3.92 -10.35
CA ALA A 63 2.29 2.93 -10.24
C ALA A 63 3.66 3.55 -10.50
N GLU A 64 3.76 4.36 -11.56
CA GLU A 64 5.02 5.02 -11.90
C GLU A 64 5.46 6.00 -10.81
N GLU A 65 4.53 6.80 -10.31
CA GLU A 65 4.80 7.75 -9.24
C GLU A 65 5.24 7.03 -7.97
N LEU A 66 4.59 5.92 -7.66
CA LEU A 66 4.91 5.16 -6.46
C LEU A 66 6.32 4.56 -6.54
N ILE A 67 6.67 3.98 -7.68
CA ILE A 67 8.01 3.42 -7.89
C ILE A 67 9.06 4.53 -7.81
N ARG A 68 8.77 5.71 -8.35
CA ARG A 68 9.70 6.82 -8.37
C ARG A 68 9.89 7.44 -6.98
N LYS A 69 8.79 7.64 -6.26
CA LYS A 69 8.82 8.36 -4.97
C LYS A 69 9.05 7.48 -3.77
N ASN A 70 8.66 6.21 -3.86
CA ASN A 70 8.77 5.28 -2.72
C ASN A 70 9.21 3.89 -3.20
N PRO A 71 10.43 3.78 -3.77
CA PRO A 71 10.86 2.55 -4.43
C PRO A 71 11.04 1.36 -3.50
N GLU A 72 11.17 1.59 -2.20
CA GLU A 72 11.39 0.53 -1.21
C GLU A 72 10.12 0.10 -0.50
N LEU A 73 8.98 0.60 -0.94
CA LEU A 73 7.69 0.31 -0.32
C LEU A 73 7.38 -1.18 -0.32
N ILE A 74 6.87 -1.66 0.82
CA ILE A 74 6.31 -3.01 0.95
C ILE A 74 4.80 -2.86 0.88
N LEU A 75 4.19 -3.51 -0.09
CA LEU A 75 2.79 -3.29 -0.42
C LEU A 75 2.00 -4.59 -0.27
N ILE A 76 0.93 -4.54 0.51
CA ILE A 76 0.04 -5.67 0.71
C ILE A 76 -1.33 -5.32 0.11
N THR A 77 -1.79 -6.17 -0.79
CA THR A 77 -3.10 -6.00 -1.43
C THR A 77 -3.77 -7.34 -1.63
N ASP A 78 -5.07 -7.33 -1.74
CA ASP A 78 -5.86 -8.53 -2.00
C ASP A 78 -6.00 -8.83 -3.48
#